data_75c66a96cd88fc833fa0d4c61b3a63d6
#
_entry.id   75c66a96cd88fc833fa0d4c61b3a63d6
#
_cell.length_a   1.000
_cell.length_b   1.000
_cell.length_c   1.000
_cell.angle_alpha   90.00
_cell.angle_beta   90.00
_cell.angle_gamma   90.00
#
_symmetry.space_group_name_H-M   'P 1'
#
loop_
_entity.id
_entity.type
_entity.pdbx_description
1 polymer ?
#
loop_
_entity_poly.entity_id
_entity_poly.type
_entity_poly.pdbx_seq_one_letter_code
_entity_poly.pdbx_strand_id
1 'polypeptide(L)'
;HRTSRRQRQMCIRDSLMGVVVLSSNYLVQFPFNYYGLDEILTYGAFSYPIAFLITDLANRSYGKIVARRIVYLGFFIGIGFTFLFSTDFADLISLRIAFGSGIAFLTAQILDVQIFDKLRKRKWFIAPLTSSLVGSTIDTFLFFSISFYGTGVPWITLSIGDLTVKVVVAMFMLIPVSYTHLTLPTTGS
;
A
#
# COMPACT_ATOMS: atom_id res chain seq x y z
N HIS A 1 27.98 13.84 -9.05
CA HIS A 1 26.83 13.64 -9.95
C HIS A 1 25.97 12.40 -9.64
N ARG A 2 26.53 11.27 -9.16
CA ARG A 2 25.76 10.05 -8.80
C ARG A 2 24.90 10.23 -7.53
N THR A 3 25.36 10.96 -6.53
CA THR A 3 24.64 11.23 -5.27
C THR A 3 23.39 12.08 -5.50
N SER A 4 23.46 13.09 -6.35
CA SER A 4 22.33 13.98 -6.67
C SER A 4 21.19 13.22 -7.41
N ARG A 5 21.51 12.31 -8.33
CA ARG A 5 20.48 11.48 -8.99
C ARG A 5 19.78 10.53 -8.03
N ARG A 6 20.52 9.88 -7.12
CA ARG A 6 19.91 9.00 -6.09
C ARG A 6 18.98 9.75 -5.14
N GLN A 7 19.40 10.93 -4.68
CA GLN A 7 18.57 11.77 -3.82
C GLN A 7 17.29 12.21 -4.53
N ARG A 8 17.36 12.66 -5.78
CA ARG A 8 16.18 13.04 -6.56
C ARG A 8 15.21 11.88 -6.75
N GLN A 9 15.70 10.68 -7.04
CA GLN A 9 14.85 9.49 -7.19
C GLN A 9 14.20 9.06 -5.87
N MET A 10 14.87 9.22 -4.73
CA MET A 10 14.28 8.97 -3.43
C MET A 10 13.16 9.98 -3.13
N CYS A 11 13.39 11.26 -3.32
CA CYS A 11 12.35 12.29 -3.11
C CYS A 11 11.10 12.07 -3.98
N ILE A 12 11.27 11.66 -5.24
CA ILE A 12 10.15 11.35 -6.14
C ILE A 12 9.34 10.16 -5.61
N ARG A 13 10.00 9.10 -5.13
CA ARG A 13 9.33 7.93 -4.58
C ARG A 13 8.60 8.22 -3.28
N ASP A 14 9.20 9.01 -2.40
CA ASP A 14 8.58 9.44 -1.14
C ASP A 14 7.32 10.27 -1.40
N SER A 15 7.40 11.22 -2.32
CA SER A 15 6.25 12.04 -2.73
C SER A 15 5.16 11.20 -3.38
N LEU A 16 5.54 10.27 -4.26
CA LEU A 16 4.59 9.37 -4.92
C LEU A 16 3.87 8.46 -3.91
N MET A 17 4.60 7.93 -2.92
CA MET A 17 4.01 7.14 -1.84
C MET A 17 3.00 7.97 -1.04
N GLY A 18 3.34 9.21 -0.67
CA GLY A 18 2.45 10.11 0.05
C GLY A 18 1.17 10.41 -0.73
N VAL A 19 1.29 10.68 -2.03
CA VAL A 19 0.14 10.91 -2.93
C VAL A 19 -0.74 9.67 -3.03
N VAL A 20 -0.15 8.48 -3.16
CA VAL A 20 -0.92 7.22 -3.22
C VAL A 20 -1.69 6.98 -1.93
N VAL A 21 -1.06 7.17 -0.75
CA VAL A 21 -1.74 7.01 0.54
C VAL A 21 -2.89 8.00 0.70
N LEU A 22 -2.66 9.28 0.39
CA LEU A 22 -3.71 10.30 0.45
C LEU A 22 -4.88 9.96 -0.48
N SER A 23 -4.58 9.64 -1.74
CA SER A 23 -5.62 9.30 -2.73
C SER A 23 -6.41 8.07 -2.29
N SER A 24 -5.76 7.05 -1.76
CA SER A 24 -6.41 5.84 -1.28
C SER A 24 -7.33 6.10 -0.10
N ASN A 25 -6.90 6.91 0.88
CA ASN A 25 -7.70 7.25 2.04
C ASN A 25 -8.92 8.11 1.68
N TYR A 26 -8.80 8.96 0.67
CA TYR A 26 -9.93 9.69 0.13
C TYR A 26 -10.87 8.75 -0.65
N LEU A 27 -10.35 7.94 -1.55
CA LEU A 27 -11.13 7.07 -2.42
C LEU A 27 -11.84 5.92 -1.67
N VAL A 28 -11.32 5.48 -0.52
CA VAL A 28 -11.97 4.42 0.28
C VAL A 28 -13.31 4.86 0.88
N GLN A 29 -13.56 6.16 0.99
CA GLN A 29 -14.83 6.70 1.46
C GLN A 29 -15.95 6.61 0.42
N PHE A 30 -15.59 6.38 -0.84
CA PHE A 30 -16.56 6.27 -1.94
C PHE A 30 -16.75 4.81 -2.33
N PRO A 31 -17.99 4.28 -2.23
CA PRO A 31 -18.34 2.96 -2.74
C PRO A 31 -18.30 2.95 -4.27
N PHE A 32 -17.96 1.81 -4.84
CA PHE A 32 -17.90 1.63 -6.29
C PHE A 32 -19.29 1.35 -6.87
N ASN A 33 -20.01 2.38 -7.28
CA ASN A 33 -21.42 2.34 -7.69
C ASN A 33 -21.68 1.73 -9.08
N TYR A 34 -20.79 0.90 -9.61
CA TYR A 34 -21.00 0.22 -10.88
C TYR A 34 -21.39 -1.24 -10.65
N TYR A 35 -22.40 -1.71 -11.36
CA TYR A 35 -22.89 -3.10 -11.34
C TYR A 35 -23.36 -3.61 -9.97
N GLY A 36 -23.77 -2.73 -9.04
CA GLY A 36 -24.21 -3.15 -7.70
C GLY A 36 -23.07 -3.65 -6.78
N LEU A 37 -21.84 -3.21 -7.04
CA LEU A 37 -20.65 -3.59 -6.26
C LEU A 37 -20.37 -2.62 -5.10
N ASP A 38 -21.25 -1.66 -4.86
CA ASP A 38 -21.15 -0.65 -3.81
C ASP A 38 -21.09 -1.22 -2.39
N GLU A 39 -21.70 -2.39 -2.18
CA GLU A 39 -21.62 -3.12 -0.89
C GLU A 39 -20.35 -3.98 -0.73
N ILE A 40 -19.56 -4.14 -1.79
CA ILE A 40 -18.43 -5.08 -1.83
C ILE A 40 -17.10 -4.35 -2.05
N LEU A 41 -17.10 -3.21 -2.74
CA LEU A 41 -15.89 -2.59 -3.27
C LEU A 41 -15.85 -1.09 -3.04
N THR A 42 -14.65 -0.58 -2.72
CA THR A 42 -14.36 0.85 -2.68
C THR A 42 -13.27 1.22 -3.70
N TYR A 43 -13.25 2.47 -4.15
CA TYR A 43 -12.21 2.95 -5.06
C TYR A 43 -10.79 2.86 -4.46
N GLY A 44 -10.68 2.86 -3.13
CA GLY A 44 -9.40 2.71 -2.43
C GLY A 44 -8.68 1.39 -2.75
N ALA A 45 -9.43 0.31 -3.01
CA ALA A 45 -8.88 -1.00 -3.30
C ALA A 45 -7.92 -1.03 -4.50
N PHE A 46 -8.10 -0.13 -5.46
CA PHE A 46 -7.27 -0.06 -6.67
C PHE A 46 -5.96 0.71 -6.47
N SER A 47 -5.90 1.64 -5.55
CA SER A 47 -4.73 2.52 -5.35
C SER A 47 -3.71 1.95 -4.35
N TYR A 48 -4.14 1.20 -3.35
CA TYR A 48 -3.25 0.61 -2.34
C TYR A 48 -2.18 -0.33 -2.90
N PRO A 49 -2.45 -1.23 -3.87
CA PRO A 49 -1.43 -2.10 -4.45
C PRO A 49 -0.26 -1.35 -5.10
N ILE A 50 -0.47 -0.11 -5.55
CA ILE A 50 0.59 0.73 -6.09
C ILE A 50 1.62 1.07 -5.00
N ALA A 51 1.18 1.29 -3.75
CA ALA A 51 2.08 1.54 -2.64
C ALA A 51 3.02 0.35 -2.38
N PHE A 52 2.49 -0.88 -2.41
CA PHE A 52 3.30 -2.10 -2.29
C PHE A 52 4.31 -2.23 -3.43
N LEU A 53 3.89 -1.95 -4.67
CA LEU A 53 4.80 -1.97 -5.83
C LEU A 53 5.96 -0.97 -5.65
N ILE A 54 5.68 0.25 -5.19
CA ILE A 54 6.71 1.27 -4.95
C ILE A 54 7.70 0.78 -3.90
N THR A 55 7.21 0.19 -2.82
CA THR A 55 8.02 -0.36 -1.73
C THR A 55 8.87 -1.54 -2.18
N ASP A 56 8.30 -2.47 -2.95
CA ASP A 56 8.99 -3.61 -3.52
C ASP A 56 10.12 -3.18 -4.47
N LEU A 57 9.84 -2.23 -5.37
CA LEU A 57 10.85 -1.68 -6.28
C LEU A 57 11.96 -0.94 -5.52
N ALA A 58 11.62 -0.23 -4.46
CA ALA A 58 12.59 0.44 -3.60
C ALA A 58 13.45 -0.56 -2.84
N ASN A 59 12.83 -1.60 -2.25
CA ASN A 59 13.53 -2.66 -1.54
C ASN A 59 14.49 -3.42 -2.47
N ARG A 60 14.04 -3.73 -3.67
CA ARG A 60 14.85 -4.40 -4.68
C ARG A 60 16.05 -3.56 -5.11
N SER A 61 15.84 -2.27 -5.38
CA SER A 61 16.86 -1.38 -5.96
C SER A 61 17.84 -0.82 -4.93
N TYR A 62 17.38 -0.57 -3.71
CA TYR A 62 18.16 0.15 -2.68
C TYR A 62 18.27 -0.61 -1.36
N GLY A 63 17.56 -1.73 -1.23
CA GLY A 63 17.57 -2.58 -0.04
C GLY A 63 16.61 -2.11 1.06
N LYS A 64 16.47 -2.96 2.07
CA LYS A 64 15.51 -2.88 3.17
C LYS A 64 15.54 -1.56 3.96
N ILE A 65 16.74 -1.02 4.22
CA ILE A 65 16.87 0.21 5.02
C ILE A 65 16.25 1.40 4.30
N VAL A 66 16.51 1.52 3.00
CA VAL A 66 15.95 2.60 2.18
C VAL A 66 14.44 2.41 1.97
N ALA A 67 13.99 1.18 1.72
CA ALA A 67 12.56 0.89 1.60
C ALA A 67 11.78 1.29 2.85
N ARG A 68 12.28 0.96 4.05
CA ARG A 68 11.66 1.40 5.31
C ARG A 68 11.60 2.91 5.47
N ARG A 69 12.65 3.64 5.08
CA ARG A 69 12.64 5.11 5.12
C ARG A 69 11.56 5.68 4.20
N ILE A 70 11.41 5.13 3.00
CA ILE A 70 10.35 5.53 2.06
C ILE A 70 8.97 5.27 2.67
N VAL A 71 8.76 4.11 3.29
CA VAL A 71 7.50 3.78 3.99
C VAL A 71 7.20 4.81 5.09
N TYR A 72 8.16 5.10 5.99
CA TYR A 72 7.94 6.06 7.07
C TYR A 72 7.68 7.47 6.54
N LEU A 73 8.47 7.96 5.59
CA LEU A 73 8.29 9.29 5.02
C LEU A 73 6.94 9.39 4.28
N GLY A 74 6.62 8.39 3.44
CA GLY A 74 5.32 8.33 2.76
C GLY A 74 4.15 8.25 3.74
N PHE A 75 4.29 7.50 4.83
CA PHE A 75 3.31 7.43 5.89
C PHE A 75 3.08 8.79 6.57
N PHE A 76 4.12 9.46 7.04
CA PHE A 76 3.97 10.76 7.70
C PHE A 76 3.39 11.83 6.78
N ILE A 77 3.80 11.85 5.52
CA ILE A 77 3.24 12.76 4.52
C ILE A 77 1.77 12.39 4.26
N GLY A 78 1.47 11.12 3.97
CA GLY A 78 0.12 10.67 3.63
C GLY A 78 -0.86 10.84 4.78
N ILE A 79 -0.50 10.44 6.01
CA ILE A 79 -1.38 10.59 7.16
C ILE A 79 -1.58 12.07 7.54
N GLY A 80 -0.52 12.88 7.42
CA GLY A 80 -0.62 14.33 7.63
C GLY A 80 -1.61 14.99 6.68
N PHE A 81 -1.53 14.67 5.39
CA PHE A 81 -2.50 15.15 4.40
C PHE A 81 -3.90 14.59 4.62
N THR A 82 -4.03 13.33 5.03
CA THR A 82 -5.33 12.73 5.35
C THR A 82 -6.02 13.51 6.47
N PHE A 83 -5.31 13.81 7.56
CA PHE A 83 -5.88 14.61 8.64
C PHE A 83 -6.20 16.04 8.23
N LEU A 84 -5.42 16.66 7.35
CA LEU A 84 -5.65 18.05 6.93
C LEU A 84 -6.78 18.20 5.91
N PHE A 85 -6.95 17.25 5.00
CA PHE A 85 -7.81 17.43 3.82
C PHE A 85 -8.93 16.40 3.68
N SER A 86 -8.81 15.23 4.32
CA SER A 86 -9.74 14.11 4.12
C SER A 86 -10.50 13.71 5.38
N THR A 87 -10.13 14.21 6.56
CA THR A 87 -10.75 13.79 7.82
C THR A 87 -11.74 14.84 8.29
N ASP A 88 -13.01 14.44 8.45
CA ASP A 88 -13.98 15.22 9.19
C ASP A 88 -13.86 14.89 10.68
N PHE A 89 -13.36 15.85 11.45
CA PHE A 89 -13.17 15.69 12.91
C PHE A 89 -14.49 15.67 13.70
N ALA A 90 -15.59 16.05 13.09
CA ALA A 90 -16.94 15.95 13.70
C ALA A 90 -17.54 14.54 13.50
N ASP A 91 -17.08 13.79 12.51
CA ASP A 91 -17.55 12.44 12.21
C ASP A 91 -16.60 11.36 12.76
N LEU A 92 -17.14 10.55 13.71
CA LEU A 92 -16.41 9.46 14.33
C LEU A 92 -15.95 8.39 13.32
N ILE A 93 -16.73 8.15 12.27
CA ILE A 93 -16.38 7.15 11.24
C ILE A 93 -15.18 7.64 10.43
N SER A 94 -15.18 8.91 10.05
CA SER A 94 -14.07 9.53 9.32
C SER A 94 -12.76 9.47 10.13
N LEU A 95 -12.81 9.75 11.44
CA LEU A 95 -11.67 9.59 12.34
C LEU A 95 -11.19 8.14 12.42
N ARG A 96 -12.09 7.18 12.54
CA ARG A 96 -11.75 5.75 12.58
C ARG A 96 -11.11 5.29 11.28
N ILE A 97 -11.57 5.77 10.12
CA ILE A 97 -10.97 5.51 8.81
C ILE A 97 -9.54 6.06 8.76
N ALA A 98 -9.32 7.28 9.21
CA ALA A 98 -8.00 7.91 9.21
C ALA A 98 -7.00 7.14 10.09
N PHE A 99 -7.38 6.81 11.32
CA PHE A 99 -6.53 6.01 12.22
C PHE A 99 -6.36 4.57 11.74
N GLY A 100 -7.44 3.92 11.31
CA GLY A 100 -7.44 2.54 10.81
C GLY A 100 -6.54 2.38 9.60
N SER A 101 -6.63 3.30 8.63
CA SER A 101 -5.78 3.28 7.44
C SER A 101 -4.31 3.51 7.79
N GLY A 102 -4.01 4.41 8.73
CA GLY A 102 -2.64 4.64 9.17
C GLY A 102 -2.00 3.41 9.81
N ILE A 103 -2.70 2.78 10.77
CA ILE A 103 -2.22 1.59 11.47
C ILE A 103 -2.07 0.41 10.50
N ALA A 104 -3.10 0.16 9.68
CA ALA A 104 -3.10 -0.93 8.71
C ALA A 104 -1.97 -0.77 7.70
N PHE A 105 -1.87 0.41 7.07
CA PHE A 105 -0.83 0.73 6.10
C PHE A 105 0.57 0.53 6.68
N LEU A 106 0.87 1.14 7.81
CA LEU A 106 2.22 1.07 8.40
C LEU A 106 2.61 -0.36 8.76
N THR A 107 1.68 -1.11 9.37
CA THR A 107 1.91 -2.51 9.75
C THR A 107 2.14 -3.37 8.52
N ALA A 108 1.29 -3.26 7.52
CA ALA A 108 1.36 -4.05 6.30
C ALA A 108 2.63 -3.74 5.49
N GLN A 109 2.98 -2.48 5.32
CA GLN A 109 4.17 -2.07 4.57
C GLN A 109 5.48 -2.49 5.26
N ILE A 110 5.55 -2.42 6.59
CA ILE A 110 6.73 -2.90 7.31
C ILE A 110 6.88 -4.42 7.17
N LEU A 111 5.76 -5.16 7.23
CA LEU A 111 5.75 -6.61 7.00
C LEU A 111 6.15 -6.95 5.57
N ASP A 112 5.60 -6.25 4.60
CA ASP A 112 5.94 -6.40 3.18
C ASP A 112 7.46 -6.26 2.96
N VAL A 113 8.07 -5.18 3.44
CA VAL A 113 9.53 -4.96 3.37
C VAL A 113 10.33 -6.11 4.01
N GLN A 114 9.84 -6.66 5.13
CA GLN A 114 10.55 -7.74 5.82
C GLN A 114 10.45 -9.07 5.07
N ILE A 115 9.25 -9.41 4.59
CA ILE A 115 8.98 -10.64 3.84
C ILE A 115 9.74 -10.61 2.52
N PHE A 116 9.65 -9.49 1.79
CA PHE A 116 10.38 -9.29 0.55
C PHE A 116 11.88 -9.49 0.74
N ASP A 117 12.46 -8.86 1.75
CA ASP A 117 13.90 -8.95 2.04
C ASP A 117 14.35 -10.41 2.34
N LYS A 118 13.55 -11.16 3.10
CA LYS A 118 13.82 -12.58 3.37
C LYS A 118 13.74 -13.45 2.11
N LEU A 119 12.83 -13.12 1.20
CA LEU A 119 12.56 -13.91 0.01
C LEU A 119 13.29 -13.43 -1.25
N ARG A 120 13.98 -12.30 -1.20
CA ARG A 120 14.63 -11.65 -2.37
C ARG A 120 15.65 -12.53 -3.11
N LYS A 121 16.22 -13.54 -2.44
CA LYS A 121 17.15 -14.52 -3.04
C LYS A 121 16.45 -15.69 -3.73
N ARG A 122 15.12 -15.78 -3.62
CA ARG A 122 14.31 -16.80 -4.30
C ARG A 122 14.03 -16.40 -5.75
N LYS A 123 13.18 -17.18 -6.44
CA LYS A 123 12.74 -16.83 -7.82
C LYS A 123 12.17 -15.41 -7.84
N TRP A 124 12.39 -14.69 -8.93
CA TRP A 124 12.11 -13.26 -9.07
C TRP A 124 10.68 -12.82 -8.69
N PHE A 125 9.69 -13.69 -8.90
CA PHE A 125 8.29 -13.40 -8.61
C PHE A 125 7.84 -13.79 -7.19
N ILE A 126 8.58 -14.69 -6.50
CA ILE A 126 8.17 -15.19 -5.17
C ILE A 126 8.21 -14.07 -4.14
N ALA A 127 9.26 -13.26 -4.13
CA ALA A 127 9.41 -12.19 -3.16
C ALA A 127 8.25 -11.17 -3.27
N PRO A 128 8.02 -10.49 -4.42
CA PRO A 128 6.97 -9.49 -4.54
C PRO A 128 5.57 -10.07 -4.39
N LEU A 129 5.31 -11.26 -4.93
CA LEU A 129 3.99 -11.87 -4.82
C LEU A 129 3.65 -12.22 -3.38
N THR A 130 4.56 -12.90 -2.67
CA THR A 130 4.30 -13.34 -1.28
C THR A 130 4.22 -12.16 -0.33
N SER A 131 5.13 -11.17 -0.47
CA SER A 131 5.12 -10.00 0.40
C SER A 131 3.85 -9.17 0.21
N SER A 132 3.45 -8.91 -1.04
CA SER A 132 2.24 -8.15 -1.35
C SER A 132 0.95 -8.88 -0.95
N LEU A 133 0.87 -10.21 -1.11
CA LEU A 133 -0.30 -10.99 -0.67
C LEU A 133 -0.47 -10.94 0.85
N VAL A 134 0.60 -11.20 1.60
CA VAL A 134 0.56 -11.16 3.06
C VAL A 134 0.31 -9.73 3.55
N GLY A 135 0.99 -8.75 2.98
CA GLY A 135 0.81 -7.34 3.30
C GLY A 135 -0.64 -6.90 3.05
N SER A 136 -1.20 -7.17 1.86
CA SER A 136 -2.57 -6.82 1.51
C SER A 136 -3.60 -7.50 2.41
N THR A 137 -3.38 -8.76 2.79
CA THR A 137 -4.29 -9.46 3.70
C THR A 137 -4.33 -8.77 5.06
N ILE A 138 -3.18 -8.48 5.63
CA ILE A 138 -3.08 -7.82 6.94
C ILE A 138 -3.62 -6.39 6.87
N ASP A 139 -3.27 -5.63 5.83
CA ASP A 139 -3.80 -4.29 5.59
C ASP A 139 -5.32 -4.29 5.59
N THR A 140 -5.91 -5.12 4.76
CA THR A 140 -7.36 -5.19 4.60
C THR A 140 -8.08 -5.54 5.90
N PHE A 141 -7.67 -6.62 6.58
CA PHE A 141 -8.34 -7.02 7.82
C PHE A 141 -8.15 -6.02 8.95
N LEU A 142 -6.96 -5.43 9.12
CA LEU A 142 -6.73 -4.38 10.12
C LEU A 142 -7.56 -3.14 9.80
N PHE A 143 -7.54 -2.69 8.55
CA PHE A 143 -8.27 -1.50 8.15
C PHE A 143 -9.77 -1.64 8.41
N PHE A 144 -10.40 -2.66 7.84
CA PHE A 144 -11.85 -2.84 7.95
C PHE A 144 -12.30 -3.12 9.38
N SER A 145 -11.53 -3.88 10.16
CA SER A 145 -11.86 -4.13 11.56
C SER A 145 -11.76 -2.87 12.42
N ILE A 146 -10.73 -2.05 12.27
CA ILE A 146 -10.59 -0.82 13.06
C ILE A 146 -11.63 0.23 12.63
N SER A 147 -11.82 0.40 11.32
CA SER A 147 -12.69 1.46 10.79
C SER A 147 -14.17 1.17 10.96
N PHE A 148 -14.61 -0.07 10.75
CA PHE A 148 -16.03 -0.38 10.61
C PHE A 148 -16.59 -1.37 11.62
N TYR A 149 -15.78 -1.94 12.51
CA TYR A 149 -16.32 -2.82 13.56
C TYR A 149 -17.33 -2.09 14.44
N GLY A 150 -18.54 -2.64 14.55
CA GLY A 150 -19.61 -2.09 15.37
C GLY A 150 -20.36 -0.90 14.78
N THR A 151 -20.14 -0.56 13.51
CA THR A 151 -20.83 0.56 12.82
C THR A 151 -22.10 0.13 12.06
N GLY A 152 -22.43 -1.17 12.03
CA GLY A 152 -23.53 -1.70 11.20
C GLY A 152 -23.19 -1.92 9.73
N VAL A 153 -22.02 -1.52 9.29
CA VAL A 153 -21.51 -1.76 7.93
C VAL A 153 -21.08 -3.23 7.80
N PRO A 154 -21.39 -3.93 6.68
CA PRO A 154 -20.97 -5.32 6.46
C PRO A 154 -19.48 -5.41 6.14
N TRP A 155 -18.63 -5.07 7.10
CA TRP A 155 -17.19 -4.90 6.94
C TRP A 155 -16.46 -6.19 6.51
N ILE A 156 -16.99 -7.37 6.87
CA ILE A 156 -16.39 -8.66 6.44
C ILE A 156 -16.55 -8.84 4.94
N THR A 157 -17.74 -8.58 4.39
CA THR A 157 -18.01 -8.68 2.94
C THR A 157 -17.14 -7.68 2.18
N LEU A 158 -17.06 -6.43 2.67
CA LEU A 158 -16.21 -5.39 2.09
C LEU A 158 -14.72 -5.79 2.13
N SER A 159 -14.26 -6.38 3.24
CA SER A 159 -12.86 -6.82 3.36
C SER A 159 -12.51 -7.94 2.38
N ILE A 160 -13.41 -8.88 2.16
CA ILE A 160 -13.20 -9.97 1.17
C ILE A 160 -13.19 -9.40 -0.26
N GLY A 161 -14.10 -8.47 -0.58
CA GLY A 161 -14.14 -7.81 -1.88
C GLY A 161 -12.86 -7.01 -2.15
N ASP A 162 -12.45 -6.18 -1.20
CA ASP A 162 -11.21 -5.40 -1.27
C ASP A 162 -9.97 -6.29 -1.43
N LEU A 163 -9.86 -7.37 -0.63
CA LEU A 163 -8.76 -8.32 -0.74
C LEU A 163 -8.72 -9.00 -2.10
N THR A 164 -9.88 -9.39 -2.66
CA THR A 164 -9.95 -10.03 -3.97
C THR A 164 -9.39 -9.11 -5.06
N VAL A 165 -9.77 -7.83 -5.04
CA VAL A 165 -9.25 -6.83 -6.00
C VAL A 165 -7.76 -6.62 -5.81
N LYS A 166 -7.29 -6.47 -4.57
CA LYS A 166 -5.85 -6.32 -4.27
C LYS A 166 -5.03 -7.50 -4.76
N VAL A 167 -5.53 -8.73 -4.61
CA VAL A 167 -4.86 -9.95 -5.12
C VAL A 167 -4.78 -9.92 -6.64
N VAL A 168 -5.88 -9.59 -7.33
CA VAL A 168 -5.89 -9.48 -8.80
C VAL A 168 -4.91 -8.41 -9.27
N VAL A 169 -4.95 -7.22 -8.67
CA VAL A 169 -4.03 -6.13 -9.04
C VAL A 169 -2.57 -6.50 -8.72
N ALA A 170 -2.30 -7.18 -7.61
CA ALA A 170 -0.95 -7.65 -7.27
C ALA A 170 -0.39 -8.61 -8.34
N MET A 171 -1.22 -9.49 -8.91
CA MET A 171 -0.80 -10.35 -10.02
C MET A 171 -0.44 -9.54 -11.27
N PHE A 172 -1.24 -8.52 -11.63
CA PHE A 172 -0.92 -7.63 -12.75
C PHE A 172 0.35 -6.82 -12.51
N MET A 173 0.63 -6.42 -11.26
CA MET A 173 1.84 -5.67 -10.89
C MET A 173 3.12 -6.50 -10.95
N LEU A 174 3.05 -7.82 -11.11
CA LEU A 174 4.23 -8.64 -11.42
C LEU A 174 4.84 -8.31 -12.80
N ILE A 175 4.05 -7.79 -13.75
CA ILE A 175 4.53 -7.44 -15.08
C ILE A 175 5.65 -6.38 -15.02
N PRO A 176 5.46 -5.19 -14.41
CA PRO A 176 6.54 -4.20 -14.30
C PRO A 176 7.70 -4.70 -13.44
N VAL A 177 7.46 -5.55 -12.45
CA VAL A 177 8.53 -6.17 -11.64
C VAL A 177 9.39 -7.12 -12.48
N SER A 178 8.81 -7.84 -13.42
CA SER A 178 9.57 -8.70 -14.36
C SER A 178 10.52 -7.90 -15.24
N TYR A 179 10.07 -6.75 -15.75
CA TYR A 179 10.93 -5.85 -16.54
C TYR A 179 12.12 -5.34 -15.73
N THR A 180 11.91 -4.95 -14.46
CA THR A 180 13.00 -4.50 -13.59
C THR A 180 13.98 -5.62 -13.26
N HIS A 181 13.53 -6.87 -13.25
CA HIS A 181 14.41 -8.03 -13.07
C HIS A 181 15.37 -8.22 -14.25
N LEU A 182 14.90 -7.94 -15.46
CA LEU A 182 15.70 -8.10 -16.68
C LEU A 182 16.64 -6.92 -16.95
N THR A 183 16.28 -5.71 -16.46
CA THR A 183 16.98 -4.47 -16.84
C THR A 183 17.85 -3.86 -15.74
N LEU A 184 17.60 -4.17 -14.47
CA LEU A 184 18.40 -3.64 -13.36
C LEU A 184 19.37 -4.70 -12.85
N PRO A 185 20.71 -4.39 -12.80
CA PRO A 185 21.64 -5.27 -12.14
C PRO A 185 21.20 -5.45 -10.68
N THR A 186 21.01 -6.69 -10.27
CA THR A 186 20.89 -7.03 -8.84
C THR A 186 22.12 -6.48 -8.15
N THR A 187 21.98 -5.54 -7.23
CA THR A 187 23.07 -5.16 -6.34
C THR A 187 23.46 -6.43 -5.58
N GLY A 188 24.48 -7.08 -6.13
CA GLY A 188 25.03 -8.30 -5.56
C GLY A 188 25.59 -8.01 -4.18
N SER A 189 25.29 -8.91 -3.30
CA SER A 189 25.91 -9.30 -2.02
C SER A 189 26.73 -8.24 -1.32
#